data_7b90703204f56db0f67c8229a7e66bc4
#
_entry.id   7b90703204f56db0f67c8229a7e66bc4
#
_cell.length_a   1.000
_cell.length_b   1.000
_cell.length_c   1.000
_cell.angle_alpha   90.00
_cell.angle_beta   90.00
_cell.angle_gamma   90.00
#
_symmetry.space_group_name_H-M   'P 1'
#
loop_
_entity.id
_entity.type
_entity.pdbx_description
1 polymer ?
#
loop_
_entity_poly.entity_id
_entity_poly.type
_entity_poly.pdbx_seq_one_letter_code
_entity_poly.pdbx_strand_id
1 'polypeptide(L)'
;YLVDVVSRYVEWVPICPEVEAGMGTPRDTVQLAQFGSDIRILTKEGIDHTEVIDGYAQKRVKALERAKLSGYIMKSRSPSCGMDRVPVFQTDGSTSRNGRGIFAKRLMEAFPHRPGEEEIRMHNPRLRENFISRVFACYRWLQVVSTGLTRDSLMSYHRAYKYLLMAHSQEGTRRLGRLLANPDHYATTQELADAYLREFTNVMKRTPSRRNHTNVLQHMAGYVSDQLDSNTRRELTRMIQKYREELLPLIVPVVMLLSLIHI
;
A
#
# COMPACT_ATOMS: atom_id res chain seq x y z
N TYR A 1 10.24 15.46 -0.21
CA TYR A 1 8.80 15.24 0.05
C TYR A 1 8.55 14.17 1.11
N LEU A 2 9.11 12.94 0.95
CA LEU A 2 8.87 11.87 1.93
C LEU A 2 9.36 12.28 3.32
N VAL A 3 10.61 12.71 3.44
CA VAL A 3 11.19 13.12 4.70
C VAL A 3 10.52 14.42 5.21
N ASP A 4 10.35 15.43 4.38
CA ASP A 4 9.92 16.77 4.83
C ASP A 4 8.41 16.83 5.15
N VAL A 5 7.59 16.10 4.40
CA VAL A 5 6.13 16.16 4.52
C VAL A 5 5.58 14.97 5.29
N VAL A 6 5.93 13.74 4.88
CA VAL A 6 5.34 12.52 5.44
C VAL A 6 5.82 12.27 6.87
N SER A 7 7.05 12.66 7.24
CA SER A 7 7.59 12.52 8.61
C SER A 7 6.78 13.21 9.70
N ARG A 8 5.92 14.16 9.33
CA ARG A 8 4.99 14.81 10.29
C ARG A 8 3.85 13.88 10.72
N TYR A 9 3.62 12.79 10.00
CA TYR A 9 2.46 11.91 10.16
C TYR A 9 2.84 10.45 10.43
N VAL A 10 4.13 10.10 10.32
CA VAL A 10 4.63 8.73 10.49
C VAL A 10 5.90 8.71 11.32
N GLU A 11 6.09 7.63 12.04
CA GLU A 11 7.36 7.27 12.67
C GLU A 11 8.14 6.35 11.73
N TRP A 12 9.40 6.71 11.46
CA TRP A 12 10.27 5.94 10.58
C TRP A 12 11.06 4.90 11.39
N VAL A 13 11.09 3.68 10.86
CA VAL A 13 11.98 2.61 11.33
C VAL A 13 13.01 2.34 10.22
N PRO A 14 14.15 3.08 10.21
CA PRO A 14 15.17 2.89 9.19
C PRO A 14 15.85 1.54 9.36
N ILE A 15 16.05 0.83 8.25
CA ILE A 15 16.71 -0.48 8.21
C ILE A 15 17.61 -0.53 6.99
N CYS A 16 18.88 -0.92 7.22
CA CYS A 16 19.80 -1.30 6.14
C CYS A 16 20.23 -2.75 6.35
N PRO A 17 19.66 -3.72 5.64
CA PRO A 17 19.96 -5.14 5.84
C PRO A 17 21.44 -5.46 5.69
N GLU A 18 22.13 -4.79 4.78
CA GLU A 18 23.55 -5.00 4.51
C GLU A 18 24.43 -4.50 5.68
N VAL A 19 24.14 -3.29 6.20
CA VAL A 19 24.88 -2.73 7.35
C VAL A 19 24.58 -3.52 8.62
N GLU A 20 23.31 -3.77 8.89
CA GLU A 20 22.87 -4.45 10.11
C GLU A 20 23.23 -5.95 10.13
N ALA A 21 23.45 -6.56 8.95
CA ALA A 21 24.02 -7.90 8.83
C ALA A 21 25.55 -7.95 9.02
N GLY A 22 26.22 -6.79 9.27
CA GLY A 22 27.63 -6.74 9.58
C GLY A 22 28.57 -6.46 8.41
N MET A 23 28.03 -6.08 7.23
CA MET A 23 28.88 -5.78 6.06
C MET A 23 29.64 -4.45 6.17
N GLY A 24 29.29 -3.59 7.15
CA GLY A 24 29.98 -2.32 7.39
C GLY A 24 29.65 -1.19 6.39
N THR A 25 30.41 -0.09 6.53
CA THR A 25 30.36 1.09 5.64
C THR A 25 31.73 1.76 5.66
N PRO A 26 32.44 1.97 4.53
CA PRO A 26 32.05 1.55 3.18
C PRO A 26 32.09 0.02 3.00
N ARG A 27 31.40 -0.48 1.99
CA ARG A 27 31.35 -1.91 1.65
C ARG A 27 31.38 -2.14 0.15
N ASP A 28 31.77 -3.34 -0.23
CA ASP A 28 31.71 -3.78 -1.61
C ASP A 28 30.27 -3.86 -2.12
N THR A 29 30.10 -3.56 -3.39
CA THR A 29 28.81 -3.72 -4.03
C THR A 29 28.46 -5.18 -4.19
N VAL A 30 27.23 -5.54 -3.79
CA VAL A 30 26.70 -6.89 -3.95
C VAL A 30 25.67 -6.96 -5.07
N GLN A 31 25.49 -8.13 -5.63
CA GLN A 31 24.57 -8.41 -6.72
C GLN A 31 23.87 -9.76 -6.52
N LEU A 32 22.69 -9.93 -7.12
CA LEU A 32 22.05 -11.23 -7.18
C LEU A 32 22.65 -12.06 -8.33
N ALA A 33 23.02 -13.29 -8.04
CA ALA A 33 23.53 -14.23 -9.02
C ALA A 33 22.75 -15.55 -8.96
N GLN A 34 22.48 -16.15 -10.12
CA GLN A 34 21.77 -17.42 -10.25
C GLN A 34 22.77 -18.58 -10.21
N PHE A 35 22.52 -19.57 -9.34
CA PHE A 35 23.26 -20.81 -9.26
C PHE A 35 22.29 -21.99 -9.28
N GLY A 36 22.12 -22.63 -10.42
CA GLY A 36 21.10 -23.65 -10.57
C GLY A 36 19.70 -23.09 -10.29
N SER A 37 19.01 -23.62 -9.29
CA SER A 37 17.70 -23.12 -8.81
C SER A 37 17.81 -21.96 -7.83
N ASP A 38 18.99 -21.69 -7.28
CA ASP A 38 19.17 -20.79 -6.16
C ASP A 38 19.65 -19.41 -6.59
N ILE A 39 19.17 -18.38 -5.91
CA ILE A 39 19.62 -17.00 -6.07
C ILE A 39 20.49 -16.66 -4.86
N ARG A 40 21.71 -16.17 -5.11
CA ARG A 40 22.67 -15.77 -4.09
C ARG A 40 23.01 -14.29 -4.16
N ILE A 41 23.46 -13.73 -3.05
CA ILE A 41 24.02 -12.37 -2.98
C ILE A 41 25.56 -12.49 -2.94
N LEU A 42 26.20 -12.03 -4.00
CA LEU A 42 27.65 -12.10 -4.13
C LEU A 42 28.26 -10.71 -4.30
N THR A 43 29.49 -10.51 -3.79
CA THR A 43 30.34 -9.39 -4.22
C THR A 43 30.86 -9.64 -5.65
N LYS A 44 31.52 -8.64 -6.24
CA LYS A 44 32.16 -8.79 -7.54
C LYS A 44 33.29 -9.81 -7.51
N GLU A 45 33.94 -9.96 -6.36
CA GLU A 45 35.03 -10.90 -6.08
C GLU A 45 34.52 -12.32 -5.80
N GLY A 46 33.19 -12.53 -5.75
CA GLY A 46 32.57 -13.82 -5.54
C GLY A 46 32.33 -14.20 -4.08
N ILE A 47 32.47 -13.28 -3.14
CA ILE A 47 32.18 -13.54 -1.71
C ILE A 47 30.68 -13.66 -1.54
N ASP A 48 30.21 -14.75 -0.92
CA ASP A 48 28.80 -15.06 -0.73
C ASP A 48 28.29 -14.50 0.62
N HIS A 49 27.34 -13.59 0.55
CA HIS A 49 26.68 -12.98 1.70
C HIS A 49 25.23 -13.48 1.91
N THR A 50 24.80 -14.50 1.19
CA THR A 50 23.41 -14.98 1.19
C THR A 50 22.94 -15.38 2.57
N GLU A 51 23.68 -16.26 3.24
CA GLU A 51 23.28 -16.77 4.57
C GLU A 51 23.28 -15.67 5.63
N VAL A 52 24.25 -14.76 5.57
CA VAL A 52 24.36 -13.66 6.54
C VAL A 52 23.18 -12.72 6.41
N ILE A 53 22.82 -12.32 5.17
CA ILE A 53 21.69 -11.43 4.91
C ILE A 53 20.35 -12.14 5.18
N ASP A 54 20.20 -13.41 4.81
CA ASP A 54 18.97 -14.15 5.06
C ASP A 54 18.75 -14.40 6.55
N GLY A 55 19.79 -14.79 7.28
CA GLY A 55 19.73 -14.96 8.74
C GLY A 55 19.39 -13.67 9.48
N TYR A 56 19.97 -12.54 9.04
CA TYR A 56 19.55 -11.21 9.53
C TYR A 56 18.09 -10.94 9.21
N ALA A 57 17.68 -11.16 7.96
CA ALA A 57 16.31 -10.90 7.50
C ALA A 57 15.26 -11.67 8.32
N GLN A 58 15.51 -12.95 8.61
CA GLN A 58 14.62 -13.76 9.43
C GLN A 58 14.44 -13.18 10.84
N LYS A 59 15.55 -12.82 11.51
CA LYS A 59 15.53 -12.22 12.85
C LYS A 59 14.83 -10.86 12.86
N ARG A 60 15.17 -10.01 11.89
CA ARG A 60 14.65 -8.64 11.83
C ARG A 60 13.18 -8.61 11.50
N VAL A 61 12.71 -9.41 10.54
CA VAL A 61 11.29 -9.51 10.17
C VAL A 61 10.46 -9.96 11.37
N LYS A 62 10.91 -10.94 12.15
CA LYS A 62 10.25 -11.37 13.38
C LYS A 62 10.18 -10.25 14.43
N ALA A 63 11.22 -9.43 14.55
CA ALA A 63 11.19 -8.26 15.44
C ALA A 63 10.19 -7.20 14.96
N LEU A 64 10.05 -7.02 13.63
CA LEU A 64 9.12 -6.07 13.02
C LEU A 64 7.63 -6.46 13.19
N GLU A 65 7.30 -7.71 13.47
CA GLU A 65 5.92 -8.11 13.83
C GLU A 65 5.42 -7.33 15.04
N ARG A 66 6.28 -7.06 16.01
CA ARG A 66 5.96 -6.30 17.22
C ARG A 66 5.85 -4.79 16.97
N ALA A 67 6.48 -4.29 15.92
CA ALA A 67 6.49 -2.86 15.59
C ALA A 67 5.19 -2.36 14.95
N LYS A 68 4.21 -3.25 14.69
CA LYS A 68 2.90 -2.90 14.09
C LYS A 68 3.02 -2.03 12.84
N LEU A 69 3.96 -2.36 11.96
CA LEU A 69 4.21 -1.60 10.74
C LEU A 69 2.93 -1.37 9.93
N SER A 70 2.70 -0.12 9.53
CA SER A 70 1.56 0.25 8.67
C SER A 70 1.91 0.20 7.18
N GLY A 71 3.18 0.09 6.84
CA GLY A 71 3.70 -0.04 5.48
C GLY A 71 5.22 0.02 5.47
N TYR A 72 5.81 -0.11 4.28
CA TYR A 72 7.27 -0.05 4.09
C TYR A 72 7.64 0.53 2.73
N ILE A 73 8.79 1.21 2.69
CA ILE A 73 9.39 1.74 1.46
C ILE A 73 10.75 1.09 1.30
N MET A 74 10.97 0.52 0.12
CA MET A 74 12.15 -0.24 -0.20
C MET A 74 13.03 0.46 -1.22
N LYS A 75 14.35 0.21 -1.15
CA LYS A 75 15.31 0.66 -2.15
C LYS A 75 15.18 -0.17 -3.41
N SER A 76 14.80 0.47 -4.52
CA SER A 76 14.64 -0.21 -5.81
C SER A 76 15.97 -0.78 -6.32
N ARG A 77 15.89 -1.90 -7.02
CA ARG A 77 17.03 -2.61 -7.63
C ARG A 77 18.12 -3.09 -6.65
N SER A 78 17.93 -2.94 -5.35
CA SER A 78 18.87 -3.44 -4.37
C SER A 78 18.80 -4.97 -4.26
N PRO A 79 19.91 -5.69 -4.24
CA PRO A 79 19.95 -7.16 -4.09
C PRO A 79 19.40 -7.62 -2.73
N SER A 80 19.39 -6.76 -1.74
CA SER A 80 18.79 -7.04 -0.42
C SER A 80 17.35 -6.52 -0.30
N CYS A 81 17.06 -5.30 -0.81
CA CYS A 81 15.80 -4.57 -0.54
C CYS A 81 14.87 -4.42 -1.74
N GLY A 82 15.30 -4.67 -2.99
CA GLY A 82 14.44 -4.46 -4.16
C GLY A 82 13.23 -5.37 -4.15
N MET A 83 12.05 -4.80 -4.34
CA MET A 83 10.79 -5.56 -4.26
C MET A 83 10.50 -6.35 -5.53
N ASP A 84 10.94 -5.84 -6.67
CA ASP A 84 10.69 -6.42 -7.99
C ASP A 84 11.76 -6.00 -8.99
N ARG A 85 11.92 -6.79 -10.06
CA ARG A 85 12.83 -6.50 -11.18
C ARG A 85 14.28 -6.23 -10.77
N VAL A 86 14.74 -6.81 -9.68
CA VAL A 86 16.15 -6.75 -9.30
C VAL A 86 16.96 -7.53 -10.35
N PRO A 87 18.07 -6.96 -10.86
CA PRO A 87 18.95 -7.68 -11.79
C PRO A 87 19.49 -8.95 -11.15
N VAL A 88 19.40 -10.07 -11.87
CA VAL A 88 20.00 -11.36 -11.51
C VAL A 88 20.98 -11.75 -12.60
N PHE A 89 22.26 -11.88 -12.25
CA PHE A 89 23.33 -12.28 -13.16
C PHE A 89 23.34 -13.80 -13.32
N GLN A 90 23.38 -14.26 -14.56
CA GLN A 90 23.39 -15.68 -14.90
C GLN A 90 24.82 -16.17 -15.10
N THR A 91 25.03 -17.47 -14.99
CA THR A 91 26.35 -18.11 -15.20
C THR A 91 26.85 -18.00 -16.64
N ASP A 92 25.97 -17.77 -17.61
CA ASP A 92 26.31 -17.54 -19.02
C ASP A 92 26.66 -16.08 -19.34
N GLY A 93 26.71 -15.19 -18.32
CA GLY A 93 26.98 -13.77 -18.45
C GLY A 93 25.77 -12.92 -18.80
N SER A 94 24.59 -13.50 -19.03
CA SER A 94 23.35 -12.75 -19.25
C SER A 94 22.79 -12.18 -17.94
N THR A 95 21.85 -11.24 -18.06
CA THR A 95 21.18 -10.63 -16.89
C THR A 95 19.67 -10.69 -17.08
N SER A 96 18.97 -11.32 -16.17
CA SER A 96 17.51 -11.26 -16.09
C SER A 96 17.07 -10.17 -15.11
N ARG A 97 15.84 -9.65 -15.30
CA ARG A 97 15.25 -8.64 -14.39
C ARG A 97 13.97 -9.20 -13.76
N ASN A 98 14.11 -10.29 -13.06
CA ASN A 98 13.01 -10.99 -12.39
C ASN A 98 13.33 -11.28 -10.91
N GLY A 99 14.44 -10.79 -10.40
CA GLY A 99 14.87 -10.99 -9.03
C GLY A 99 14.08 -10.15 -8.02
N ARG A 100 14.22 -10.57 -6.78
CA ARG A 100 13.74 -9.88 -5.59
C ARG A 100 14.83 -9.94 -4.53
N GLY A 101 15.05 -8.83 -3.83
CA GLY A 101 16.01 -8.76 -2.73
C GLY A 101 15.63 -9.72 -1.60
N ILE A 102 16.62 -10.35 -0.97
CA ILE A 102 16.38 -11.39 0.04
C ILE A 102 15.58 -10.86 1.23
N PHE A 103 15.95 -9.69 1.77
CA PHE A 103 15.21 -9.06 2.86
C PHE A 103 13.79 -8.66 2.42
N ALA A 104 13.65 -8.06 1.23
CA ALA A 104 12.34 -7.68 0.70
C ALA A 104 11.42 -8.90 0.54
N LYS A 105 11.95 -10.03 0.05
CA LYS A 105 11.21 -11.29 -0.09
C LYS A 105 10.65 -11.73 1.27
N ARG A 106 11.51 -11.84 2.30
CA ARG A 106 11.11 -12.25 3.65
C ARG A 106 10.07 -11.30 4.27
N LEU A 107 10.26 -9.98 4.11
CA LEU A 107 9.33 -8.99 4.63
C LEU A 107 7.96 -9.08 3.95
N MET A 108 7.93 -9.23 2.63
CA MET A 108 6.67 -9.36 1.88
C MET A 108 5.92 -10.66 2.18
N GLU A 109 6.64 -11.75 2.43
CA GLU A 109 6.06 -13.03 2.85
C GLU A 109 5.45 -12.94 4.25
N ALA A 110 6.13 -12.29 5.19
CA ALA A 110 5.64 -12.11 6.57
C ALA A 110 4.49 -11.11 6.66
N PHE A 111 4.47 -10.09 5.79
CA PHE A 111 3.46 -9.03 5.81
C PHE A 111 2.71 -8.88 4.48
N PRO A 112 1.98 -9.90 4.00
CA PRO A 112 1.38 -9.93 2.66
C PRO A 112 0.29 -8.85 2.45
N HIS A 113 -0.29 -8.35 3.55
CA HIS A 113 -1.34 -7.34 3.55
C HIS A 113 -0.85 -5.93 3.92
N ARG A 114 0.45 -5.76 4.20
CA ARG A 114 1.03 -4.43 4.42
C ARG A 114 1.32 -3.74 3.09
N PRO A 115 1.00 -2.45 2.95
CA PRO A 115 1.39 -1.70 1.76
C PRO A 115 2.92 -1.58 1.68
N GLY A 116 3.47 -2.03 0.58
CA GLY A 116 4.86 -1.84 0.20
C GLY A 116 4.96 -1.01 -1.07
N GLU A 117 6.04 -0.22 -1.20
CA GLU A 117 6.36 0.51 -2.42
C GLU A 117 7.88 0.72 -2.54
N GLU A 118 8.39 0.93 -3.74
CA GLU A 118 9.77 1.31 -3.96
C GLU A 118 9.93 2.84 -4.04
N GLU A 119 11.05 3.37 -3.52
CA GLU A 119 11.30 4.81 -3.43
C GLU A 119 11.21 5.51 -4.80
N ILE A 120 11.68 4.84 -5.86
CA ILE A 120 11.64 5.42 -7.21
C ILE A 120 10.20 5.64 -7.70
N ARG A 121 9.27 4.77 -7.31
CA ARG A 121 7.86 4.87 -7.70
C ARG A 121 7.13 5.97 -6.94
N MET A 122 7.67 6.40 -5.79
CA MET A 122 7.14 7.53 -5.00
C MET A 122 7.33 8.89 -5.71
N HIS A 123 8.16 8.97 -6.76
CA HIS A 123 8.23 10.15 -7.63
C HIS A 123 6.96 10.36 -8.45
N ASN A 124 6.20 9.29 -8.75
CA ASN A 124 4.92 9.41 -9.41
C ASN A 124 3.83 9.84 -8.40
N PRO A 125 3.19 11.02 -8.54
CA PRO A 125 2.23 11.53 -7.58
C PRO A 125 1.05 10.59 -7.35
N ARG A 126 0.54 9.93 -8.38
CA ARG A 126 -0.61 9.01 -8.26
C ARG A 126 -0.26 7.75 -7.48
N LEU A 127 0.94 7.18 -7.72
CA LEU A 127 1.41 6.00 -6.98
C LEU A 127 1.70 6.35 -5.53
N ARG A 128 2.32 7.50 -5.30
CA ARG A 128 2.60 8.03 -3.96
C ARG A 128 1.32 8.25 -3.15
N GLU A 129 0.32 8.92 -3.72
CA GLU A 129 -0.97 9.14 -3.08
C GLU A 129 -1.69 7.82 -2.77
N ASN A 130 -1.70 6.88 -3.71
CA ASN A 130 -2.23 5.55 -3.51
C ASN A 130 -1.52 4.81 -2.38
N PHE A 131 -0.19 4.85 -2.34
CA PHE A 131 0.60 4.22 -1.29
C PHE A 131 0.28 4.82 0.08
N ILE A 132 0.29 6.15 0.20
CA ILE A 132 -0.02 6.86 1.44
C ILE A 132 -1.43 6.50 1.93
N SER A 133 -2.43 6.50 1.05
CA SER A 133 -3.81 6.10 1.38
C SER A 133 -3.87 4.68 1.93
N ARG A 134 -3.12 3.74 1.35
CA ARG A 134 -3.02 2.35 1.84
C ARG A 134 -2.34 2.26 3.21
N VAL A 135 -1.30 3.05 3.46
CA VAL A 135 -0.61 3.09 4.75
C VAL A 135 -1.54 3.54 5.86
N PHE A 136 -2.29 4.64 5.65
CA PHE A 136 -3.26 5.11 6.63
C PHE A 136 -4.44 4.14 6.83
N ALA A 137 -4.91 3.49 5.76
CA ALA A 137 -5.92 2.46 5.88
C ALA A 137 -5.39 1.26 6.69
N CYS A 138 -4.17 0.83 6.43
CA CYS A 138 -3.53 -0.25 7.20
C CYS A 138 -3.35 0.13 8.68
N TYR A 139 -2.91 1.35 8.98
CA TYR A 139 -2.81 1.85 10.35
C TYR A 139 -4.15 1.77 11.08
N ARG A 140 -5.23 2.28 10.48
CA ARG A 140 -6.57 2.20 11.08
C ARG A 140 -7.08 0.77 11.24
N TRP A 141 -6.75 -0.12 10.30
CA TRP A 141 -7.04 -1.54 10.44
C TRP A 141 -6.36 -2.14 11.66
N LEU A 142 -5.09 -1.82 11.87
CA LEU A 142 -4.35 -2.26 13.05
C LEU A 142 -4.95 -1.75 14.36
N GLN A 143 -5.50 -0.53 14.37
CA GLN A 143 -6.23 0.00 15.52
C GLN A 143 -7.50 -0.83 15.79
N VAL A 144 -8.30 -1.13 14.74
CA VAL A 144 -9.50 -1.97 14.88
C VAL A 144 -9.14 -3.33 15.48
N VAL A 145 -8.09 -3.98 15.00
CA VAL A 145 -7.65 -5.27 15.54
C VAL A 145 -7.17 -5.15 16.98
N SER A 146 -6.44 -4.08 17.32
CA SER A 146 -5.87 -3.89 18.67
C SER A 146 -6.92 -3.53 19.73
N THR A 147 -8.02 -2.89 19.36
CA THR A 147 -9.11 -2.51 20.27
C THR A 147 -10.17 -3.61 20.47
N GLY A 148 -10.05 -4.69 19.74
CA GLY A 148 -10.97 -5.81 19.76
C GLY A 148 -11.79 -5.91 18.46
N LEU A 149 -11.52 -6.96 17.70
CA LEU A 149 -12.18 -7.24 16.45
C LEU A 149 -13.58 -7.80 16.69
N THR A 150 -14.59 -7.06 16.25
CA THR A 150 -16.00 -7.46 16.26
C THR A 150 -16.62 -7.28 14.87
N ARG A 151 -17.78 -7.90 14.64
CA ARG A 151 -18.56 -7.66 13.39
C ARG A 151 -18.89 -6.16 13.23
N ASP A 152 -19.24 -5.48 14.31
CA ASP A 152 -19.58 -4.05 14.28
C ASP A 152 -18.37 -3.16 13.98
N SER A 153 -17.20 -3.46 14.55
CA SER A 153 -15.97 -2.73 14.25
C SER A 153 -15.55 -2.92 12.79
N LEU A 154 -15.71 -4.14 12.24
CA LEU A 154 -15.46 -4.45 10.84
C LEU A 154 -16.43 -3.72 9.90
N MET A 155 -17.73 -3.71 10.23
CA MET A 155 -18.75 -2.95 9.50
C MET A 155 -18.49 -1.44 9.55
N SER A 156 -18.06 -0.92 10.68
CA SER A 156 -17.71 0.49 10.85
C SER A 156 -16.49 0.88 10.03
N TYR A 157 -15.47 0.01 10.02
CA TYR A 157 -14.30 0.19 9.15
C TYR A 157 -14.71 0.21 7.68
N HIS A 158 -15.53 -0.75 7.22
CA HIS A 158 -16.01 -0.78 5.84
C HIS A 158 -16.79 0.49 5.46
N ARG A 159 -17.69 0.95 6.32
CA ARG A 159 -18.46 2.19 6.10
C ARG A 159 -17.54 3.40 5.92
N ALA A 160 -16.51 3.52 6.77
CA ALA A 160 -15.55 4.63 6.69
C ALA A 160 -14.75 4.62 5.37
N TYR A 161 -14.50 3.44 4.80
CA TYR A 161 -13.71 3.31 3.57
C TYR A 161 -14.55 3.13 2.29
N LYS A 162 -15.88 3.06 2.38
CA LYS A 162 -16.77 2.73 1.26
C LYS A 162 -16.48 3.57 0.01
N TYR A 163 -16.41 4.88 0.14
CA TYR A 163 -16.19 5.78 -1.00
C TYR A 163 -14.78 5.69 -1.56
N LEU A 164 -13.80 5.53 -0.70
CA LEU A 164 -12.43 5.30 -1.13
C LEU A 164 -12.33 3.98 -1.92
N LEU A 165 -12.91 2.90 -1.42
CA LEU A 165 -12.98 1.60 -2.12
C LEU A 165 -13.68 1.73 -3.48
N MET A 166 -14.81 2.45 -3.55
CA MET A 166 -15.52 2.70 -4.81
C MET A 166 -14.65 3.45 -5.82
N ALA A 167 -13.81 4.38 -5.38
CA ALA A 167 -12.86 5.09 -6.25
C ALA A 167 -11.81 4.14 -6.84
N HIS A 168 -11.39 3.11 -6.09
CA HIS A 168 -10.46 2.09 -6.57
C HIS A 168 -11.15 1.03 -7.44
N SER A 169 -12.30 0.48 -6.99
CA SER A 169 -13.06 -0.54 -7.73
C SER A 169 -14.49 -0.67 -7.20
N GLN A 170 -15.46 -0.30 -8.01
CA GLN A 170 -16.89 -0.50 -7.67
C GLN A 170 -17.22 -1.99 -7.48
N GLU A 171 -16.71 -2.85 -8.36
CA GLU A 171 -16.91 -4.29 -8.27
C GLU A 171 -16.28 -4.88 -7.00
N GLY A 172 -15.03 -4.49 -6.69
CA GLY A 172 -14.35 -4.90 -5.45
C GLY A 172 -15.12 -4.44 -4.20
N THR A 173 -15.65 -3.20 -4.21
CA THR A 173 -16.51 -2.70 -3.13
C THR A 173 -17.76 -3.56 -2.94
N ARG A 174 -18.41 -3.98 -4.04
CA ARG A 174 -19.57 -4.89 -3.98
C ARG A 174 -19.19 -6.28 -3.44
N ARG A 175 -18.01 -6.81 -3.81
CA ARG A 175 -17.52 -8.08 -3.25
C ARG A 175 -17.30 -7.98 -1.74
N LEU A 176 -16.65 -6.91 -1.27
CA LEU A 176 -16.48 -6.63 0.16
C LEU A 176 -17.82 -6.50 0.90
N GLY A 177 -18.79 -5.82 0.30
CA GLY A 177 -20.14 -5.73 0.85
C GLY A 177 -20.83 -7.09 0.98
N ARG A 178 -20.67 -7.98 -0.02
CA ARG A 178 -21.22 -9.35 0.04
C ARG A 178 -20.55 -10.21 1.10
N LEU A 179 -19.23 -10.08 1.32
CA LEU A 179 -18.54 -10.77 2.42
C LEU A 179 -19.16 -10.41 3.77
N LEU A 180 -19.38 -9.12 3.98
CA LEU A 180 -19.96 -8.63 5.25
C LEU A 180 -21.45 -8.93 5.42
N ALA A 181 -22.19 -9.06 4.32
CA ALA A 181 -23.62 -9.42 4.34
C ALA A 181 -23.87 -10.91 4.63
N ASN A 182 -22.85 -11.76 4.46
CA ASN A 182 -22.94 -13.21 4.66
C ASN A 182 -21.91 -13.71 5.70
N PRO A 183 -21.93 -13.19 6.94
CA PRO A 183 -20.94 -13.49 7.95
C PRO A 183 -20.97 -14.96 8.39
N ASP A 184 -22.10 -15.64 8.24
CA ASP A 184 -22.29 -17.03 8.67
C ASP A 184 -21.58 -18.07 7.78
N HIS A 185 -20.98 -17.62 6.66
CA HIS A 185 -20.07 -18.44 5.85
C HIS A 185 -18.68 -18.60 6.50
N TYR A 186 -18.42 -17.94 7.61
CA TYR A 186 -17.14 -17.94 8.33
C TYR A 186 -17.36 -18.47 9.75
N ALA A 187 -16.53 -19.39 10.18
CA ALA A 187 -16.64 -19.98 11.52
C ALA A 187 -16.37 -18.97 12.64
N THR A 188 -15.52 -17.96 12.36
CA THR A 188 -15.14 -16.94 13.34
C THR A 188 -15.13 -15.53 12.73
N THR A 189 -15.25 -14.52 13.57
CA THR A 189 -15.05 -13.12 13.14
C THR A 189 -13.65 -12.87 12.60
N GLN A 190 -12.64 -13.60 13.10
CA GLN A 190 -11.27 -13.51 12.62
C GLN A 190 -11.16 -13.99 11.16
N GLU A 191 -11.74 -15.14 10.83
CA GLU A 191 -11.75 -15.66 9.46
C GLU A 191 -12.44 -14.71 8.48
N LEU A 192 -13.59 -14.13 8.88
CA LEU A 192 -14.26 -13.10 8.10
C LEU A 192 -13.37 -11.88 7.89
N ALA A 193 -12.69 -11.43 8.94
CA ALA A 193 -11.80 -10.27 8.88
C ALA A 193 -10.57 -10.53 8.00
N ASP A 194 -10.00 -11.74 8.03
CA ASP A 194 -8.87 -12.13 7.18
C ASP A 194 -9.29 -12.17 5.70
N ALA A 195 -10.46 -12.73 5.40
CA ALA A 195 -11.03 -12.72 4.06
C ALA A 195 -11.32 -11.28 3.59
N TYR A 196 -11.89 -10.45 4.46
CA TYR A 196 -12.14 -9.04 4.20
C TYR A 196 -10.85 -8.28 3.92
N LEU A 197 -9.82 -8.41 4.78
CA LEU A 197 -8.54 -7.71 4.64
C LEU A 197 -7.85 -8.07 3.33
N ARG A 198 -7.87 -9.35 2.96
CA ARG A 198 -7.33 -9.85 1.68
C ARG A 198 -7.97 -9.17 0.48
N GLU A 199 -9.30 -9.12 0.45
CA GLU A 199 -10.03 -8.45 -0.64
C GLU A 199 -9.87 -6.93 -0.57
N PHE A 200 -9.92 -6.32 0.61
CA PHE A 200 -9.68 -4.90 0.82
C PHE A 200 -8.33 -4.46 0.26
N THR A 201 -7.26 -5.16 0.61
CA THR A 201 -5.91 -4.85 0.12
C THR A 201 -5.79 -5.03 -1.39
N ASN A 202 -6.45 -6.04 -1.97
CA ASN A 202 -6.48 -6.25 -3.42
C ASN A 202 -7.21 -5.10 -4.16
N VAL A 203 -8.30 -4.60 -3.60
CA VAL A 203 -9.02 -3.44 -4.13
C VAL A 203 -8.13 -2.20 -4.07
N MET A 204 -7.53 -1.93 -2.92
CA MET A 204 -6.71 -0.75 -2.68
C MET A 204 -5.39 -0.72 -3.45
N LYS A 205 -4.88 -1.87 -3.93
CA LYS A 205 -3.70 -1.93 -4.82
C LYS A 205 -3.95 -1.28 -6.18
N ARG A 206 -5.21 -1.21 -6.64
CA ARG A 206 -5.56 -0.56 -7.91
C ARG A 206 -5.50 0.95 -7.75
N THR A 207 -4.86 1.64 -8.69
CA THR A 207 -4.89 3.10 -8.70
C THR A 207 -6.29 3.60 -9.08
N PRO A 208 -6.89 4.54 -8.32
CA PRO A 208 -8.19 5.11 -8.67
C PRO A 208 -8.19 5.76 -10.05
N SER A 209 -9.27 5.57 -10.80
CA SER A 209 -9.45 6.23 -12.09
C SER A 209 -10.28 7.50 -11.95
N ARG A 210 -10.08 8.45 -12.87
CA ARG A 210 -10.89 9.68 -12.92
C ARG A 210 -12.39 9.38 -13.05
N ARG A 211 -12.75 8.37 -13.84
CA ARG A 211 -14.14 7.89 -13.98
C ARG A 211 -14.72 7.43 -12.64
N ASN A 212 -13.97 6.66 -11.88
CA ASN A 212 -14.43 6.19 -10.59
C ASN A 212 -14.53 7.33 -9.57
N HIS A 213 -13.57 8.26 -9.55
CA HIS A 213 -13.66 9.46 -8.72
C HIS A 213 -14.92 10.28 -9.07
N THR A 214 -15.18 10.52 -10.37
CA THR A 214 -16.39 11.25 -10.79
C THR A 214 -17.65 10.57 -10.28
N ASN A 215 -17.75 9.25 -10.39
CA ASN A 215 -18.88 8.49 -9.88
C ASN A 215 -19.03 8.65 -8.35
N VAL A 216 -17.93 8.57 -7.60
CA VAL A 216 -17.94 8.77 -6.15
C VAL A 216 -18.38 10.19 -5.79
N LEU A 217 -17.84 11.20 -6.46
CA LEU A 217 -18.23 12.61 -6.25
C LEU A 217 -19.73 12.84 -6.52
N GLN A 218 -20.28 12.22 -7.58
CA GLN A 218 -21.72 12.29 -7.86
C GLN A 218 -22.56 11.62 -6.77
N HIS A 219 -22.13 10.47 -6.26
CA HIS A 219 -22.80 9.82 -5.11
C HIS A 219 -22.76 10.71 -3.87
N MET A 220 -21.61 11.31 -3.55
CA MET A 220 -21.49 12.20 -2.39
C MET A 220 -22.32 13.46 -2.56
N ALA A 221 -22.35 14.05 -3.77
CA ALA A 221 -23.19 15.21 -4.09
C ALA A 221 -24.69 14.91 -3.91
N GLY A 222 -25.11 13.68 -4.22
CA GLY A 222 -26.48 13.24 -4.00
C GLY A 222 -26.93 13.31 -2.53
N TYR A 223 -26.03 13.02 -1.57
CA TYR A 223 -26.36 13.07 -0.14
C TYR A 223 -26.61 14.49 0.39
N VAL A 224 -25.94 15.48 -0.17
CA VAL A 224 -26.10 16.88 0.26
C VAL A 224 -27.10 17.65 -0.60
N SER A 225 -27.56 17.07 -1.70
CA SER A 225 -28.38 17.71 -2.73
C SER A 225 -29.64 18.39 -2.17
N ASP A 226 -30.34 17.72 -1.26
CA ASP A 226 -31.61 18.21 -0.73
C ASP A 226 -31.44 19.38 0.25
N GLN A 227 -30.23 19.58 0.76
CA GLN A 227 -29.87 20.66 1.67
C GLN A 227 -29.32 21.89 0.94
N LEU A 228 -29.09 21.80 -0.38
CA LEU A 228 -28.48 22.85 -1.18
C LEU A 228 -29.50 23.65 -1.96
N ASP A 229 -29.30 24.97 -2.05
CA ASP A 229 -30.02 25.80 -3.01
C ASP A 229 -29.68 25.44 -4.47
N SER A 230 -30.49 25.89 -5.40
CA SER A 230 -30.35 25.53 -6.82
C SER A 230 -29.07 26.03 -7.46
N ASN A 231 -28.49 27.15 -6.98
CA ASN A 231 -27.25 27.71 -7.52
C ASN A 231 -26.06 26.89 -7.05
N THR A 232 -25.93 26.61 -5.76
CA THR A 232 -24.90 25.81 -5.15
C THR A 232 -24.86 24.39 -5.73
N ARG A 233 -26.05 23.77 -5.92
CA ARG A 233 -26.17 22.45 -6.56
C ARG A 233 -25.66 22.45 -8.00
N ARG A 234 -25.99 23.48 -8.79
CA ARG A 234 -25.51 23.62 -10.17
C ARG A 234 -23.97 23.81 -10.20
N GLU A 235 -23.44 24.61 -9.29
CA GLU A 235 -22.00 24.85 -9.22
C GLU A 235 -21.24 23.58 -8.85
N LEU A 236 -21.67 22.83 -7.85
CA LEU A 236 -21.07 21.54 -7.50
C LEU A 236 -21.09 20.57 -8.68
N THR A 237 -22.21 20.44 -9.38
CA THR A 237 -22.31 19.60 -10.58
C THR A 237 -21.34 20.04 -11.65
N ARG A 238 -21.22 21.36 -11.89
CA ARG A 238 -20.26 21.94 -12.85
C ARG A 238 -18.80 21.65 -12.46
N MET A 239 -18.45 21.74 -11.18
CA MET A 239 -17.10 21.42 -10.71
C MET A 239 -16.75 19.94 -10.91
N ILE A 240 -17.68 19.03 -10.61
CA ILE A 240 -17.53 17.60 -10.87
C ILE A 240 -17.36 17.31 -12.36
N GLN A 241 -18.13 17.99 -13.21
CA GLN A 241 -18.01 17.83 -14.67
C GLN A 241 -16.66 18.36 -15.19
N LYS A 242 -16.21 19.53 -14.74
CA LYS A 242 -14.89 20.07 -15.09
C LYS A 242 -13.74 19.15 -14.62
N TYR A 243 -13.88 18.51 -13.43
CA TYR A 243 -12.94 17.49 -13.02
C TYR A 243 -12.94 16.30 -13.98
N ARG A 244 -14.12 15.80 -14.39
CA ARG A 244 -14.24 14.72 -15.37
C ARG A 244 -13.55 15.04 -16.70
N GLU A 245 -13.65 16.29 -17.15
CA GLU A 245 -13.08 16.83 -18.40
C GLU A 245 -11.59 17.22 -18.27
N GLU A 246 -10.94 16.91 -17.17
CA GLU A 246 -9.53 17.23 -16.89
C GLU A 246 -9.21 18.72 -16.73
N LEU A 247 -10.20 19.58 -16.66
CA LEU A 247 -10.04 21.03 -16.49
C LEU A 247 -9.75 21.45 -15.05
N LEU A 248 -10.04 20.59 -14.07
CA LEU A 248 -9.80 20.85 -12.65
C LEU A 248 -9.15 19.63 -11.97
N PRO A 249 -8.29 19.83 -10.97
CA PRO A 249 -7.78 18.75 -10.13
C PRO A 249 -8.87 18.25 -9.17
N LEU A 250 -8.71 17.00 -8.67
CA LEU A 250 -9.65 16.32 -7.77
C LEU A 250 -9.94 17.12 -6.49
N ILE A 251 -8.93 17.81 -5.96
CA ILE A 251 -9.06 18.56 -4.71
C ILE A 251 -10.18 19.63 -4.76
N VAL A 252 -10.45 20.21 -5.93
CA VAL A 252 -11.43 21.29 -6.06
C VAL A 252 -12.84 20.81 -5.74
N PRO A 253 -13.43 19.80 -6.41
CA PRO A 253 -14.75 19.30 -6.05
C PRO A 253 -14.77 18.63 -4.65
N VAL A 254 -13.66 18.07 -4.17
CA VAL A 254 -13.59 17.50 -2.81
C VAL A 254 -13.68 18.58 -1.75
N VAL A 255 -12.94 19.69 -1.86
CA VAL A 255 -13.00 20.80 -0.91
C VAL A 255 -14.38 21.44 -0.91
N MET A 256 -14.99 21.62 -2.09
CA MET A 256 -16.37 22.13 -2.18
C MET A 256 -17.35 21.20 -1.46
N LEU A 257 -17.28 19.89 -1.68
CA LEU A 257 -18.12 18.91 -0.95
C LEU A 257 -17.91 18.99 0.56
N LEU A 258 -16.65 19.07 1.02
CA LEU A 258 -16.33 19.17 2.44
C LEU A 258 -16.93 20.43 3.07
N SER A 259 -16.88 21.57 2.38
CA SER A 259 -17.49 22.80 2.88
C SER A 259 -19.02 22.72 2.99
N LEU A 260 -19.66 21.92 2.13
CA LEU A 260 -21.11 21.75 2.12
C LEU A 260 -21.62 20.70 3.13
N ILE A 261 -20.78 19.76 3.55
CA ILE A 261 -21.13 18.74 4.57
C ILE A 261 -21.13 19.34 5.99
N HIS A 262 -20.42 20.44 6.20
CA HIS A 262 -20.29 21.09 7.50
C HIS A 262 -21.29 22.27 7.71
N ILE A 263 -22.21 22.48 6.78
CA ILE A 263 -23.32 23.41 6.91
C ILE A 263 -24.55 22.68 7.47
#